data_798b07eea3645682d1ffae831b458ba1
#
_entry.id   798b07eea3645682d1ffae831b458ba1
#
_cell.length_a   1.000
_cell.length_b   1.000
_cell.length_c   1.000
_cell.angle_alpha   90.00
_cell.angle_beta   90.00
_cell.angle_gamma   90.00
#
_symmetry.space_group_name_H-M   'P 1'
#
loop_
_entity.id
_entity.type
_entity.pdbx_description
1 polymer ?
#
loop_
_entity_poly.entity_id
_entity_poly.type
_entity_poly.pdbx_seq_one_letter_code
_entity_poly.pdbx_strand_id
1 'polypeptide(L)'
;MRGGERLRRVSTDFGLIPRICEICVRKKLTKVEKVNSWKKVWSFAEKCVTLQRKTKRRSVKIKQVLEALERFAPLPLQESWDNAGLQIGLTEAEVSGALLCLDVTEKVIDEAVTNGCNLVVSHHPLLFRGLKQVSDLSDVQRTVRKAIKNDVCVISMHTNMDNAMGGVNWKMAEKLGLQDTAFMSPKRVGDSDCGSGVVGQLPQAMAAADFVAMVKRIFGVACAHCNELLQRPVRRVALCGGAGDFMLDEAIALGADAFITGEMHYHQYFGHEQEIQLCVIGHYESEQYTAEVFRDIIEQECPGVKCLTAETNTNPVNYF
;
A
#
# COMPACT_ATOMS: atom_id res chain seq x y z
N MET A 1 -18.75 -50.30 25.01
CA MET A 1 -18.18 -49.18 25.79
C MET A 1 -16.98 -48.51 25.14
N ARG A 2 -16.77 -48.55 23.81
CA ARG A 2 -15.65 -47.83 23.13
C ARG A 2 -16.09 -46.62 22.29
N GLY A 3 -17.37 -46.26 22.32
CA GLY A 3 -17.89 -45.09 21.56
C GLY A 3 -17.97 -43.76 22.31
N GLY A 4 -17.89 -43.81 23.63
CA GLY A 4 -18.09 -42.64 24.47
C GLY A 4 -16.84 -41.74 24.60
N GLU A 5 -15.66 -42.32 24.56
CA GLU A 5 -14.41 -41.57 24.71
C GLU A 5 -14.00 -40.79 23.42
N ARG A 6 -14.34 -41.34 22.22
CA ARG A 6 -14.08 -40.60 20.96
C ARG A 6 -14.99 -39.38 20.79
N LEU A 7 -16.21 -39.42 21.32
CA LEU A 7 -17.17 -38.30 21.27
C LEU A 7 -16.76 -37.13 22.17
N ARG A 8 -16.10 -37.42 23.29
CA ARG A 8 -15.66 -36.32 24.23
C ARG A 8 -14.50 -35.50 23.69
N ARG A 9 -13.60 -36.07 22.85
CA ARG A 9 -12.49 -35.33 22.25
C ARG A 9 -12.89 -34.44 21.10
N VAL A 10 -14.02 -34.73 20.43
CA VAL A 10 -14.53 -33.92 19.32
C VAL A 10 -15.43 -32.76 19.81
N SER A 11 -15.94 -32.86 21.06
CA SER A 11 -16.90 -31.88 21.61
C SER A 11 -16.25 -30.62 22.16
N THR A 12 -14.93 -30.58 22.35
CA THR A 12 -14.25 -29.42 22.89
C THR A 12 -13.92 -28.35 21.84
N ASP A 13 -13.92 -28.72 20.53
CA ASP A 13 -13.52 -27.78 19.49
C ASP A 13 -14.66 -27.16 18.66
N PHE A 14 -15.91 -27.65 18.83
CA PHE A 14 -17.02 -27.18 17.99
C PHE A 14 -18.34 -27.06 18.76
N GLY A 15 -18.75 -25.84 19.08
CA GLY A 15 -19.99 -25.50 19.76
C GLY A 15 -21.32 -25.88 19.04
N LEU A 16 -21.25 -26.65 17.93
CA LEU A 16 -22.40 -27.10 17.14
C LEU A 16 -22.94 -28.47 17.55
N ILE A 17 -22.15 -29.36 18.16
CA ILE A 17 -22.52 -30.72 18.53
C ILE A 17 -23.58 -30.76 19.65
N PRO A 18 -23.56 -29.88 20.66
CA PRO A 18 -24.62 -29.89 21.71
C PRO A 18 -26.03 -29.64 21.16
N ARG A 19 -26.18 -28.73 20.17
CA ARG A 19 -27.51 -28.42 19.58
C ARG A 19 -28.12 -29.59 18.78
N ILE A 20 -27.29 -30.35 18.10
CA ILE A 20 -27.74 -31.52 17.31
C ILE A 20 -28.18 -32.66 18.24
N CYS A 21 -27.51 -32.82 19.39
CA CYS A 21 -27.87 -33.82 20.39
C CYS A 21 -29.23 -33.51 21.03
N GLU A 22 -29.56 -32.22 21.31
CA GLU A 22 -30.85 -31.78 21.80
C GLU A 22 -32.02 -32.09 20.84
N ILE A 23 -31.80 -31.94 19.54
CA ILE A 23 -32.81 -32.23 18.49
C ILE A 23 -33.13 -33.73 18.44
N CYS A 24 -32.12 -34.62 18.57
CA CYS A 24 -32.28 -36.04 18.59
C CYS A 24 -32.97 -36.58 19.86
N VAL A 25 -32.76 -35.89 21.01
CA VAL A 25 -33.40 -36.24 22.28
C VAL A 25 -34.85 -35.77 22.32
N ARG A 26 -35.20 -34.67 21.70
CA ARG A 26 -36.60 -34.15 21.64
C ARG A 26 -37.52 -34.94 20.71
N LYS A 27 -36.98 -35.60 19.68
CA LYS A 27 -37.74 -36.47 18.81
C LYS A 27 -37.57 -37.91 19.32
N LYS A 28 -38.61 -38.54 19.88
CA LYS A 28 -38.63 -39.94 20.32
C LYS A 28 -38.43 -40.89 19.09
N LEU A 29 -37.21 -40.99 18.59
CA LEU A 29 -36.84 -41.81 17.45
C LEU A 29 -36.60 -43.27 17.88
N THR A 30 -36.98 -44.25 17.03
CA THR A 30 -36.68 -45.67 17.24
C THR A 30 -35.16 -45.92 17.20
N LYS A 31 -34.71 -47.09 17.70
CA LYS A 31 -33.29 -47.44 17.74
C LYS A 31 -32.64 -47.47 16.34
N VAL A 32 -33.39 -47.87 15.32
CA VAL A 32 -32.94 -47.90 13.90
C VAL A 32 -32.90 -46.51 13.30
N GLU A 33 -33.88 -45.67 13.57
CA GLU A 33 -33.91 -44.27 13.14
C GLU A 33 -32.77 -43.46 13.77
N LYS A 34 -32.44 -43.74 15.03
CA LYS A 34 -31.28 -43.14 15.72
C LYS A 34 -29.97 -43.49 15.02
N VAL A 35 -29.76 -44.79 14.63
CA VAL A 35 -28.53 -45.21 13.93
C VAL A 35 -28.43 -44.59 12.54
N ASN A 36 -29.52 -44.52 11.78
CA ASN A 36 -29.54 -43.89 10.47
C ASN A 36 -29.39 -42.36 10.52
N SER A 37 -29.94 -41.72 11.56
CA SER A 37 -29.76 -40.29 11.85
C SER A 37 -28.30 -39.99 12.18
N TRP A 38 -27.65 -40.81 13.03
CA TRP A 38 -26.22 -40.67 13.35
C TRP A 38 -25.31 -40.89 12.14
N LYS A 39 -25.59 -41.81 11.21
CA LYS A 39 -24.82 -41.96 9.98
C LYS A 39 -24.93 -40.74 9.07
N LYS A 40 -26.12 -40.14 8.97
CA LYS A 40 -26.31 -38.87 8.22
C LYS A 40 -25.59 -37.69 8.88
N VAL A 41 -25.66 -37.56 10.21
CA VAL A 41 -24.95 -36.52 10.97
C VAL A 41 -23.43 -36.69 10.85
N TRP A 42 -22.93 -37.93 10.92
CA TRP A 42 -21.50 -38.23 10.75
C TRP A 42 -21.00 -37.91 9.33
N SER A 43 -21.76 -38.32 8.30
CA SER A 43 -21.45 -37.99 6.91
C SER A 43 -21.47 -36.44 6.67
N PHE A 44 -22.40 -35.73 7.29
CA PHE A 44 -22.45 -34.26 7.22
C PHE A 44 -21.28 -33.63 7.97
N ALA A 45 -20.95 -34.10 9.17
CA ALA A 45 -19.81 -33.64 9.93
C ALA A 45 -18.48 -33.89 9.20
N GLU A 46 -18.30 -35.07 8.58
CA GLU A 46 -17.14 -35.38 7.74
C GLU A 46 -17.07 -34.46 6.50
N LYS A 47 -18.20 -34.18 5.85
CA LYS A 47 -18.25 -33.19 4.75
C LYS A 47 -17.93 -31.79 5.21
N CYS A 48 -18.43 -31.36 6.38
CA CYS A 48 -18.11 -30.08 6.97
C CYS A 48 -16.62 -29.96 7.34
N VAL A 49 -16.04 -30.99 7.96
CA VAL A 49 -14.60 -31.05 8.27
C VAL A 49 -13.76 -31.10 6.99
N THR A 50 -14.22 -31.79 5.95
CA THR A 50 -13.54 -31.86 4.65
C THR A 50 -13.64 -30.53 3.89
N LEU A 51 -14.79 -29.86 3.97
CA LEU A 51 -14.98 -28.49 3.47
C LEU A 51 -14.10 -27.49 4.24
N GLN A 52 -14.07 -27.54 5.57
CA GLN A 52 -13.18 -26.70 6.38
C GLN A 52 -11.69 -26.98 6.11
N ARG A 53 -11.31 -28.26 5.84
CA ARG A 53 -9.93 -28.58 5.40
C ARG A 53 -9.62 -28.07 3.99
N LYS A 54 -10.60 -28.03 3.08
CA LYS A 54 -10.45 -27.46 1.73
C LYS A 54 -10.49 -25.93 1.74
N THR A 55 -11.16 -25.32 2.72
CA THR A 55 -11.23 -23.87 2.91
C THR A 55 -10.24 -23.35 3.94
N LYS A 56 -9.29 -24.16 4.43
CA LYS A 56 -8.14 -23.61 5.14
C LYS A 56 -7.39 -22.74 4.12
N ARG A 57 -7.82 -21.46 3.99
CA ARG A 57 -7.06 -20.45 3.26
C ARG A 57 -5.62 -20.61 3.75
N ARG A 58 -4.70 -20.86 2.84
CA ARG A 58 -3.27 -20.83 3.18
C ARG A 58 -3.05 -19.47 3.83
N SER A 59 -2.72 -19.46 5.11
CA SER A 59 -2.37 -18.22 5.79
C SER A 59 -1.17 -17.62 5.06
N VAL A 60 -1.26 -16.36 4.74
CA VAL A 60 -0.18 -15.60 4.08
C VAL A 60 0.78 -15.15 5.16
N LYS A 61 2.07 -15.39 5.00
CA LYS A 61 3.11 -14.89 5.88
C LYS A 61 3.57 -13.50 5.44
N ILE A 62 4.07 -12.71 6.38
CA ILE A 62 4.60 -11.36 6.11
C ILE A 62 5.68 -11.39 5.02
N LYS A 63 6.57 -12.40 5.03
CA LYS A 63 7.58 -12.54 3.98
C LYS A 63 7.01 -12.70 2.57
N GLN A 64 5.83 -13.30 2.43
CA GLN A 64 5.20 -13.45 1.12
C GLN A 64 4.67 -12.11 0.60
N VAL A 65 4.21 -11.23 1.51
CA VAL A 65 3.85 -9.86 1.15
C VAL A 65 5.10 -9.06 0.78
N LEU A 66 6.18 -9.17 1.57
CA LEU A 66 7.47 -8.55 1.25
C LEU A 66 7.98 -9.00 -0.12
N GLU A 67 8.02 -10.31 -0.37
CA GLU A 67 8.45 -10.88 -1.65
C GLU A 67 7.56 -10.42 -2.83
N ALA A 68 6.26 -10.22 -2.61
CA ALA A 68 5.34 -9.71 -3.63
C ALA A 68 5.65 -8.25 -3.99
N LEU A 69 5.85 -7.42 -2.98
CA LEU A 69 6.23 -6.01 -3.15
C LEU A 69 7.61 -5.88 -3.82
N GLU A 70 8.59 -6.70 -3.41
CA GLU A 70 9.93 -6.71 -3.98
C GLU A 70 10.00 -7.29 -5.41
N ARG A 71 9.06 -8.17 -5.80
CA ARG A 71 8.94 -8.60 -7.20
C ARG A 71 8.43 -7.49 -8.10
N PHE A 72 7.51 -6.67 -7.59
CA PHE A 72 6.98 -5.51 -8.32
C PHE A 72 8.01 -4.39 -8.41
N ALA A 73 8.63 -4.05 -7.28
CA ALA A 73 9.63 -2.99 -7.16
C ALA A 73 10.90 -3.53 -6.46
N PRO A 74 11.79 -4.22 -7.19
CA PRO A 74 13.00 -4.81 -6.62
C PRO A 74 13.86 -3.80 -5.86
N LEU A 75 14.44 -4.19 -4.72
CA LEU A 75 15.30 -3.31 -3.91
C LEU A 75 16.45 -2.65 -4.69
N PRO A 76 17.09 -3.30 -5.69
CA PRO A 76 18.12 -2.63 -6.49
C PRO A 76 17.65 -1.42 -7.30
N LEU A 77 16.33 -1.17 -7.40
CA LEU A 77 15.78 0.04 -8.02
C LEU A 77 15.84 1.26 -7.10
N GLN A 78 16.10 1.08 -5.80
CA GLN A 78 16.19 2.19 -4.85
C GLN A 78 17.44 3.05 -5.10
N GLU A 79 17.36 4.31 -4.71
CA GLU A 79 18.51 5.19 -4.71
C GLU A 79 19.56 4.75 -3.66
N SER A 80 20.83 5.04 -3.90
CA SER A 80 21.95 4.53 -3.09
C SER A 80 21.96 4.98 -1.62
N TRP A 81 21.23 6.05 -1.32
CA TRP A 81 21.08 6.62 0.03
C TRP A 81 19.83 6.14 0.76
N ASP A 82 18.97 5.38 0.07
CA ASP A 82 17.65 4.93 0.57
C ASP A 82 17.76 3.68 1.46
N ASN A 83 16.67 3.39 2.16
CA ASN A 83 16.53 2.22 3.03
C ASN A 83 15.13 1.57 2.87
N ALA A 84 14.79 1.18 1.65
CA ALA A 84 13.55 0.46 1.37
C ALA A 84 13.60 -1.00 1.88
N GLY A 85 12.44 -1.65 1.97
CA GLY A 85 12.27 -3.04 2.38
C GLY A 85 11.81 -3.20 3.82
N LEU A 86 12.16 -4.33 4.43
CA LEU A 86 11.77 -4.64 5.81
C LEU A 86 12.44 -3.67 6.80
N GLN A 87 11.62 -2.96 7.57
CA GLN A 87 12.10 -2.03 8.61
C GLN A 87 12.08 -2.67 10.00
N ILE A 88 10.98 -3.31 10.36
CA ILE A 88 10.76 -3.90 11.69
C ILE A 88 9.94 -5.18 11.54
N GLY A 89 10.24 -6.19 12.35
CA GLY A 89 9.33 -7.29 12.65
C GLY A 89 9.76 -8.67 12.18
N LEU A 90 8.85 -9.62 12.32
CA LEU A 90 9.07 -11.05 12.11
C LEU A 90 8.40 -11.49 10.80
N THR A 91 9.21 -11.80 9.80
CA THR A 91 8.72 -12.16 8.45
C THR A 91 7.99 -13.51 8.39
N GLU A 92 8.23 -14.42 9.34
CA GLU A 92 7.58 -15.72 9.40
C GLU A 92 6.17 -15.69 10.05
N ALA A 93 5.79 -14.56 10.66
CA ALA A 93 4.45 -14.38 11.22
C ALA A 93 3.38 -14.40 10.13
N GLU A 94 2.20 -14.92 10.48
CA GLU A 94 1.01 -14.87 9.62
C GLU A 94 0.43 -13.45 9.61
N VAL A 95 0.01 -12.97 8.45
CA VAL A 95 -0.63 -11.66 8.31
C VAL A 95 -2.06 -11.73 8.84
N SER A 96 -2.37 -10.95 9.88
CA SER A 96 -3.74 -10.77 10.37
C SER A 96 -4.48 -9.67 9.60
N GLY A 97 -3.76 -8.68 9.11
CA GLY A 97 -4.20 -7.58 8.27
C GLY A 97 -3.01 -6.66 7.97
N ALA A 98 -3.11 -5.93 6.87
CA ALA A 98 -2.13 -4.92 6.45
C ALA A 98 -2.77 -3.53 6.47
N LEU A 99 -2.14 -2.57 7.16
CA LEU A 99 -2.47 -1.15 7.11
C LEU A 99 -1.49 -0.46 6.15
N LEU A 100 -2.02 0.23 5.14
CA LEU A 100 -1.27 0.88 4.07
C LEU A 100 -1.26 2.39 4.29
N CYS A 101 -0.09 3.01 4.27
CA CYS A 101 0.07 4.43 4.58
C CYS A 101 1.20 5.07 3.77
N LEU A 102 1.31 6.39 3.83
CA LEU A 102 2.48 7.11 3.31
C LEU A 102 3.61 7.09 4.33
N ASP A 103 3.35 7.56 5.54
CA ASP A 103 4.32 7.68 6.64
C ASP A 103 3.96 6.77 7.81
N VAL A 104 4.96 6.30 8.55
CA VAL A 104 4.77 5.52 9.77
C VAL A 104 4.98 6.40 11.00
N THR A 105 3.90 6.61 11.74
CA THR A 105 3.91 7.38 13.00
C THR A 105 3.39 6.54 14.15
N GLU A 106 3.56 7.02 15.40
CA GLU A 106 2.97 6.35 16.56
C GLU A 106 1.45 6.18 16.43
N LYS A 107 0.74 7.14 15.81
CA LYS A 107 -0.71 7.10 15.58
C LYS A 107 -1.09 6.02 14.54
N VAL A 108 -0.30 5.87 13.49
CA VAL A 108 -0.50 4.82 12.46
C VAL A 108 -0.30 3.43 13.08
N ILE A 109 0.68 3.25 13.98
CA ILE A 109 0.83 1.99 14.71
C ILE A 109 -0.38 1.73 15.63
N ASP A 110 -0.89 2.75 16.35
CA ASP A 110 -2.10 2.62 17.17
C ASP A 110 -3.33 2.24 16.32
N GLU A 111 -3.45 2.83 15.13
CA GLU A 111 -4.51 2.48 14.18
C GLU A 111 -4.39 1.04 13.67
N ALA A 112 -3.16 0.59 13.34
CA ALA A 112 -2.92 -0.80 12.95
C ALA A 112 -3.35 -1.78 14.04
N VAL A 113 -2.94 -1.55 15.29
CA VAL A 113 -3.31 -2.36 16.45
C VAL A 113 -4.82 -2.37 16.67
N THR A 114 -5.46 -1.21 16.61
CA THR A 114 -6.92 -1.06 16.79
C THR A 114 -7.71 -1.84 15.74
N ASN A 115 -7.22 -1.88 14.51
CA ASN A 115 -7.85 -2.59 13.38
C ASN A 115 -7.44 -4.07 13.31
N GLY A 116 -6.61 -4.57 14.24
CA GLY A 116 -6.11 -5.94 14.26
C GLY A 116 -5.11 -6.25 13.14
N CYS A 117 -4.42 -5.24 12.62
CA CYS A 117 -3.37 -5.39 11.62
C CYS A 117 -2.01 -5.57 12.31
N ASN A 118 -1.28 -6.61 11.95
CA ASN A 118 0.10 -6.84 12.40
C ASN A 118 1.15 -6.49 11.34
N LEU A 119 0.73 -5.91 10.23
CA LEU A 119 1.61 -5.42 9.17
C LEU A 119 1.24 -3.98 8.82
N VAL A 120 2.23 -3.11 8.75
CA VAL A 120 2.15 -1.77 8.15
C VAL A 120 3.01 -1.77 6.90
N VAL A 121 2.45 -1.32 5.78
CA VAL A 121 3.19 -1.10 4.53
C VAL A 121 3.15 0.40 4.25
N SER A 122 4.32 1.02 4.23
CA SER A 122 4.47 2.46 4.01
C SER A 122 5.29 2.78 2.78
N HIS A 123 5.13 3.99 2.27
CA HIS A 123 6.03 4.54 1.27
C HIS A 123 7.34 4.96 1.91
N HIS A 124 7.29 5.92 2.82
CA HIS A 124 8.48 6.43 3.48
C HIS A 124 9.04 5.45 4.52
N PRO A 125 10.38 5.19 4.51
CA PRO A 125 11.00 4.34 5.48
C PRO A 125 11.02 4.99 6.87
N LEU A 126 10.50 4.25 7.87
CA LEU A 126 10.57 4.66 9.26
C LEU A 126 12.03 4.80 9.73
N LEU A 127 12.87 3.86 9.28
CA LEU A 127 14.31 3.84 9.59
C LEU A 127 15.12 4.41 8.43
N PHE A 128 14.79 5.62 7.98
CA PHE A 128 15.53 6.30 6.91
C PHE A 128 17.02 6.44 7.23
N ARG A 129 17.34 6.67 8.52
CA ARG A 129 18.72 6.64 9.04
C ARG A 129 18.82 5.61 10.14
N GLY A 130 19.97 4.92 10.20
CA GLY A 130 20.26 3.92 11.23
C GLY A 130 20.14 4.50 12.65
N LEU A 131 19.45 3.78 13.54
CA LEU A 131 19.34 4.15 14.95
C LEU A 131 20.55 3.65 15.72
N LYS A 132 21.13 4.51 16.55
CA LYS A 132 22.19 4.14 17.52
C LYS A 132 21.61 3.66 18.86
N GLN A 133 20.34 3.98 19.12
CA GLN A 133 19.63 3.59 20.34
C GLN A 133 18.12 3.56 20.07
N VAL A 134 17.39 2.82 20.88
CA VAL A 134 15.93 2.79 20.85
C VAL A 134 15.41 3.25 22.22
N SER A 135 14.96 4.50 22.29
CA SER A 135 14.48 5.16 23.52
C SER A 135 13.18 5.91 23.26
N ASP A 136 12.92 6.97 23.99
CA ASP A 136 11.78 7.89 23.84
C ASP A 136 12.19 9.29 23.33
N LEU A 137 13.46 9.47 22.99
CA LEU A 137 14.03 10.79 22.65
C LEU A 137 13.52 11.37 21.32
N SER A 138 13.20 10.52 20.35
CA SER A 138 12.65 10.97 19.07
C SER A 138 11.36 10.24 18.72
N ASP A 139 10.59 10.82 17.82
CA ASP A 139 9.37 10.23 17.23
C ASP A 139 9.65 8.87 16.58
N VAL A 140 10.72 8.77 15.80
CA VAL A 140 11.15 7.51 15.17
C VAL A 140 11.42 6.44 16.24
N GLN A 141 12.19 6.76 17.28
CA GLN A 141 12.51 5.80 18.36
C GLN A 141 11.25 5.36 19.12
N ARG A 142 10.33 6.28 19.42
CA ARG A 142 9.06 5.96 20.06
C ARG A 142 8.19 5.07 19.16
N THR A 143 8.12 5.38 17.86
CA THR A 143 7.36 4.59 16.89
C THR A 143 7.93 3.18 16.75
N VAL A 144 9.27 3.03 16.65
CA VAL A 144 9.95 1.72 16.64
C VAL A 144 9.61 0.91 17.89
N ARG A 145 9.74 1.52 19.09
CA ARG A 145 9.39 0.84 20.35
C ARG A 145 7.93 0.40 20.38
N LYS A 146 7.03 1.24 19.88
CA LYS A 146 5.59 0.95 19.84
C LYS A 146 5.30 -0.20 18.89
N ALA A 147 5.89 -0.21 17.69
CA ALA A 147 5.75 -1.31 16.72
C ALA A 147 6.24 -2.63 17.30
N ILE A 148 7.45 -2.66 17.87
CA ILE A 148 8.02 -3.87 18.49
C ILE A 148 7.15 -4.37 19.66
N LYS A 149 6.70 -3.48 20.54
CA LYS A 149 5.87 -3.83 21.71
C LYS A 149 4.53 -4.47 21.34
N ASN A 150 4.00 -4.14 20.17
CA ASN A 150 2.72 -4.64 19.68
C ASN A 150 2.85 -5.69 18.58
N ASP A 151 4.05 -6.23 18.35
CA ASP A 151 4.34 -7.22 17.30
C ASP A 151 3.89 -6.77 15.90
N VAL A 152 3.95 -5.46 15.61
CA VAL A 152 3.63 -4.89 14.30
C VAL A 152 4.89 -4.88 13.44
N CYS A 153 4.82 -5.56 12.29
CA CYS A 153 5.84 -5.52 11.26
C CYS A 153 5.69 -4.28 10.39
N VAL A 154 6.79 -3.66 9.99
CA VAL A 154 6.82 -2.50 9.09
C VAL A 154 7.67 -2.82 7.88
N ILE A 155 7.08 -2.65 6.69
CA ILE A 155 7.74 -2.72 5.38
C ILE A 155 7.59 -1.36 4.72
N SER A 156 8.67 -0.82 4.14
CA SER A 156 8.63 0.44 3.41
C SER A 156 9.12 0.23 1.98
N MET A 157 8.35 0.74 1.01
CA MET A 157 8.69 0.69 -0.41
C MET A 157 8.75 2.12 -0.92
N HIS A 158 9.96 2.65 -1.02
CA HIS A 158 10.25 4.07 -1.21
C HIS A 158 10.75 4.34 -2.64
N THR A 159 11.98 4.78 -2.83
CA THR A 159 12.47 5.14 -4.17
C THR A 159 12.54 3.95 -5.14
N ASN A 160 12.59 2.72 -4.66
CA ASN A 160 12.41 1.55 -5.51
C ASN A 160 10.99 1.50 -6.12
N MET A 161 9.96 1.94 -5.39
CA MET A 161 8.57 2.03 -5.87
C MET A 161 8.39 3.23 -6.81
N ASP A 162 9.10 4.35 -6.55
CA ASP A 162 9.10 5.51 -7.46
C ASP A 162 9.70 5.18 -8.82
N ASN A 163 10.77 4.38 -8.82
CA ASN A 163 11.51 3.99 -10.01
C ASN A 163 10.92 2.78 -10.74
N ALA A 164 9.92 2.09 -10.16
CA ALA A 164 9.29 0.93 -10.77
C ALA A 164 8.25 1.31 -11.83
N MET A 165 8.16 0.52 -12.90
CA MET A 165 7.05 0.57 -13.84
C MET A 165 5.73 0.29 -13.11
N GLY A 166 4.74 1.15 -13.25
CA GLY A 166 3.46 1.03 -12.54
C GLY A 166 3.49 1.52 -11.09
N GLY A 167 4.61 2.07 -10.59
CA GLY A 167 4.76 2.60 -9.24
C GLY A 167 4.12 3.99 -9.05
N VAL A 168 4.66 4.77 -8.10
CA VAL A 168 4.07 6.04 -7.64
C VAL A 168 3.84 7.03 -8.76
N ASN A 169 4.86 7.30 -9.56
CA ASN A 169 4.78 8.25 -10.68
C ASN A 169 3.79 7.79 -11.76
N TRP A 170 3.69 6.49 -11.99
CA TRP A 170 2.70 5.92 -12.92
C TRP A 170 1.28 6.06 -12.38
N LYS A 171 1.08 5.90 -11.06
CA LYS A 171 -0.23 6.13 -10.43
C LYS A 171 -0.65 7.61 -10.54
N MET A 172 0.28 8.56 -10.38
CA MET A 172 0.00 9.97 -10.64
C MET A 172 -0.43 10.21 -12.11
N ALA A 173 0.29 9.63 -13.06
CA ALA A 173 -0.03 9.73 -14.49
C ALA A 173 -1.40 9.12 -14.82
N GLU A 174 -1.73 7.97 -14.23
CA GLU A 174 -3.04 7.31 -14.34
C GLU A 174 -4.17 8.25 -13.84
N LYS A 175 -4.00 8.87 -12.67
CA LYS A 175 -4.98 9.79 -12.10
C LYS A 175 -5.22 11.03 -12.96
N LEU A 176 -4.19 11.51 -13.63
CA LEU A 176 -4.29 12.60 -14.62
C LEU A 176 -4.89 12.16 -15.96
N GLY A 177 -5.02 10.86 -16.19
CA GLY A 177 -5.47 10.31 -17.47
C GLY A 177 -4.45 10.51 -18.60
N LEU A 178 -3.16 10.55 -18.28
CA LEU A 178 -2.12 10.70 -19.28
C LEU A 178 -2.05 9.47 -20.20
N GLN A 179 -1.87 9.72 -21.49
CA GLN A 179 -1.69 8.73 -22.55
C GLN A 179 -0.23 8.71 -23.01
N ASP A 180 0.19 7.64 -23.71
CA ASP A 180 1.53 7.50 -24.27
C ASP A 180 2.63 7.75 -23.21
N THR A 181 2.46 7.16 -22.05
CA THR A 181 3.33 7.38 -20.89
C THR A 181 4.65 6.63 -21.03
N ALA A 182 5.73 7.28 -20.61
CA ALA A 182 7.09 6.73 -20.56
C ALA A 182 7.84 7.30 -19.36
N PHE A 183 8.92 6.64 -18.93
CA PHE A 183 9.85 7.24 -17.96
C PHE A 183 10.48 8.51 -18.55
N MET A 184 10.67 9.52 -17.73
CA MET A 184 11.43 10.72 -18.10
C MET A 184 12.92 10.38 -18.24
N SER A 185 13.48 9.69 -17.25
CA SER A 185 14.86 9.21 -17.25
C SER A 185 14.89 7.69 -17.16
N PRO A 186 14.76 6.97 -18.30
CA PRO A 186 14.75 5.52 -18.31
C PRO A 186 16.10 4.95 -17.91
N LYS A 187 16.09 3.91 -17.09
CA LYS A 187 17.24 3.14 -16.63
C LYS A 187 16.93 1.66 -16.77
N ARG A 188 17.96 0.82 -16.73
CA ARG A 188 17.81 -0.62 -16.66
C ARG A 188 18.65 -1.17 -15.52
N VAL A 189 18.01 -1.92 -14.64
CA VAL A 189 18.67 -2.56 -13.50
C VAL A 189 18.40 -4.06 -13.58
N GLY A 190 19.43 -4.84 -13.90
CA GLY A 190 19.24 -6.26 -14.24
C GLY A 190 18.34 -6.42 -15.45
N ASP A 191 17.26 -7.18 -15.31
CA ASP A 191 16.26 -7.39 -16.36
C ASP A 191 15.05 -6.42 -16.26
N SER A 192 15.05 -5.51 -15.27
CA SER A 192 13.95 -4.58 -15.04
C SER A 192 14.18 -3.26 -15.76
N ASP A 193 13.20 -2.86 -16.59
CA ASP A 193 13.09 -1.50 -17.08
C ASP A 193 12.52 -0.63 -15.96
N CYS A 194 13.21 0.45 -15.63
CA CYS A 194 12.90 1.37 -14.55
C CYS A 194 13.26 2.80 -14.90
N GLY A 195 13.02 3.75 -14.04
CA GLY A 195 13.42 5.14 -14.29
C GLY A 195 12.75 6.12 -13.35
N SER A 196 13.24 7.35 -13.35
CA SER A 196 12.71 8.42 -12.52
C SER A 196 11.71 9.26 -13.31
N GLY A 197 10.62 9.64 -12.67
CA GLY A 197 9.55 10.46 -13.23
C GLY A 197 8.84 9.82 -14.43
N VAL A 198 7.70 10.38 -14.79
CA VAL A 198 6.89 9.93 -15.94
C VAL A 198 6.53 11.13 -16.82
N VAL A 199 6.57 10.95 -18.13
CA VAL A 199 6.07 11.90 -19.12
C VAL A 199 4.96 11.25 -19.92
N GLY A 200 3.93 12.03 -20.28
CA GLY A 200 2.81 11.55 -21.08
C GLY A 200 2.04 12.72 -21.71
N GLN A 201 0.92 12.43 -22.35
CA GLN A 201 0.09 13.43 -23.00
C GLN A 201 -1.31 13.47 -22.40
N LEU A 202 -1.86 14.65 -22.19
CA LEU A 202 -3.28 14.83 -21.95
C LEU A 202 -4.07 14.40 -23.20
N PRO A 203 -5.27 13.82 -23.04
CA PRO A 203 -6.13 13.47 -24.18
C PRO A 203 -6.42 14.67 -25.08
N GLN A 204 -6.52 15.86 -24.49
CA GLN A 204 -6.73 17.14 -25.18
C GLN A 204 -5.88 18.23 -24.54
N ALA A 205 -5.33 19.12 -25.38
CA ALA A 205 -4.63 20.29 -24.88
C ALA A 205 -5.62 21.25 -24.20
N MET A 206 -5.18 21.89 -23.12
CA MET A 206 -6.01 22.84 -22.36
C MET A 206 -5.21 24.06 -21.93
N ALA A 207 -5.88 25.16 -21.59
CA ALA A 207 -5.22 26.35 -21.04
C ALA A 207 -4.49 26.03 -19.73
N ALA A 208 -3.36 26.70 -19.45
CA ALA A 208 -2.57 26.43 -18.25
C ALA A 208 -3.36 26.64 -16.95
N ALA A 209 -4.26 27.62 -16.91
CA ALA A 209 -5.13 27.85 -15.76
C ALA A 209 -6.06 26.67 -15.49
N ASP A 210 -6.66 26.11 -16.56
CA ASP A 210 -7.54 24.92 -16.47
C ASP A 210 -6.76 23.67 -16.06
N PHE A 211 -5.54 23.54 -16.57
CA PHE A 211 -4.60 22.47 -16.18
C PHE A 211 -4.29 22.51 -14.69
N VAL A 212 -3.88 23.67 -14.16
CA VAL A 212 -3.59 23.83 -12.72
C VAL A 212 -4.86 23.54 -11.88
N ALA A 213 -6.01 24.03 -12.31
CA ALA A 213 -7.28 23.75 -11.63
C ALA A 213 -7.63 22.25 -11.67
N MET A 214 -7.38 21.55 -12.76
CA MET A 214 -7.54 20.11 -12.90
C MET A 214 -6.62 19.36 -11.95
N VAL A 215 -5.33 19.68 -11.93
CA VAL A 215 -4.33 19.08 -11.02
C VAL A 215 -4.76 19.25 -9.56
N LYS A 216 -5.11 20.46 -9.14
CA LYS A 216 -5.59 20.73 -7.78
C LYS A 216 -6.79 19.85 -7.40
N ARG A 217 -7.75 19.71 -8.30
CA ARG A 217 -8.94 18.89 -8.05
C ARG A 217 -8.60 17.39 -7.94
N ILE A 218 -7.75 16.87 -8.83
CA ILE A 218 -7.40 15.45 -8.88
C ILE A 218 -6.61 15.02 -7.64
N PHE A 219 -5.65 15.85 -7.21
CA PHE A 219 -4.79 15.56 -6.07
C PHE A 219 -5.32 16.10 -4.73
N GLY A 220 -6.49 16.77 -4.73
CA GLY A 220 -7.08 17.32 -3.50
C GLY A 220 -6.30 18.48 -2.91
N VAL A 221 -5.59 19.25 -3.73
CA VAL A 221 -4.63 20.30 -3.31
C VAL A 221 -5.35 21.60 -3.02
N ALA A 222 -5.16 22.13 -1.82
CA ALA A 222 -5.72 23.44 -1.44
C ALA A 222 -4.99 24.59 -2.15
N CYS A 223 -3.65 24.50 -2.23
CA CYS A 223 -2.78 25.52 -2.84
C CYS A 223 -1.69 24.85 -3.66
N ALA A 224 -1.52 25.20 -4.92
CA ALA A 224 -0.39 24.81 -5.76
C ALA A 224 0.53 26.02 -5.97
N HIS A 225 1.85 25.79 -5.91
CA HIS A 225 2.83 26.83 -6.26
C HIS A 225 3.15 26.71 -7.75
N CYS A 226 3.00 27.78 -8.47
CA CYS A 226 3.24 27.84 -9.91
C CYS A 226 4.13 29.03 -10.26
N ASN A 227 4.82 28.94 -11.39
CA ASN A 227 5.37 30.11 -12.07
C ASN A 227 4.27 30.89 -12.79
N GLU A 228 4.62 31.92 -13.57
CA GLU A 228 3.67 32.60 -14.46
C GLU A 228 2.95 31.60 -15.37
N LEU A 229 1.61 31.76 -15.50
CA LEU A 229 0.81 30.86 -16.31
C LEU A 229 1.23 30.97 -17.79
N LEU A 230 1.44 29.81 -18.42
CA LEU A 230 1.72 29.73 -19.84
C LEU A 230 0.58 30.34 -20.66
N GLN A 231 0.94 31.09 -21.69
CA GLN A 231 0.00 31.62 -22.66
C GLN A 231 -0.35 30.60 -23.78
N ARG A 232 0.45 29.53 -23.92
CA ARG A 232 0.17 28.41 -24.81
C ARG A 232 -0.51 27.25 -24.09
N PRO A 233 -1.27 26.42 -24.81
CA PRO A 233 -1.91 25.26 -24.20
C PRO A 233 -0.91 24.23 -23.66
N VAL A 234 -1.31 23.53 -22.58
CA VAL A 234 -0.61 22.40 -21.99
C VAL A 234 -1.18 21.10 -22.60
N ARG A 235 -0.32 20.25 -23.11
CA ARG A 235 -0.66 18.92 -23.59
C ARG A 235 0.32 17.85 -23.12
N ARG A 236 1.63 18.09 -23.26
CA ARG A 236 2.67 17.17 -22.81
C ARG A 236 3.03 17.47 -21.35
N VAL A 237 2.83 16.49 -20.48
CA VAL A 237 3.01 16.66 -19.03
C VAL A 237 4.09 15.72 -18.54
N ALA A 238 5.06 16.27 -17.84
CA ALA A 238 6.05 15.54 -17.06
C ALA A 238 5.68 15.60 -15.58
N LEU A 239 6.01 14.56 -14.82
CA LEU A 239 5.77 14.53 -13.39
C LEU A 239 6.80 13.68 -12.64
N CYS A 240 7.09 14.09 -11.41
CA CYS A 240 7.87 13.34 -10.44
C CYS A 240 7.37 13.70 -9.04
N GLY A 241 6.79 12.73 -8.33
CA GLY A 241 6.28 12.91 -6.96
C GLY A 241 7.38 13.24 -5.95
N GLY A 242 6.97 13.60 -4.74
CA GLY A 242 7.89 13.94 -3.65
C GLY A 242 8.82 15.10 -3.97
N ALA A 243 10.08 15.00 -3.57
CA ALA A 243 11.15 15.95 -3.88
C ALA A 243 11.70 15.72 -5.29
N GLY A 244 10.85 15.84 -6.31
CA GLY A 244 11.15 15.53 -7.70
C GLY A 244 11.76 16.67 -8.50
N ASP A 245 12.11 17.80 -7.88
CA ASP A 245 12.63 19.02 -8.52
C ASP A 245 13.90 18.79 -9.36
N PHE A 246 14.70 17.78 -9.03
CA PHE A 246 15.89 17.38 -9.80
C PHE A 246 15.58 16.92 -11.22
N MET A 247 14.30 16.65 -11.55
CA MET A 247 13.86 16.21 -12.88
C MET A 247 13.42 17.37 -13.78
N LEU A 248 13.53 18.62 -13.35
CA LEU A 248 13.07 19.79 -14.12
C LEU A 248 13.79 19.91 -15.47
N ASP A 249 15.11 19.82 -15.48
CA ASP A 249 15.90 19.93 -16.71
C ASP A 249 15.54 18.84 -17.71
N GLU A 250 15.29 17.62 -17.24
CA GLU A 250 14.85 16.49 -18.06
C GLU A 250 13.43 16.73 -18.63
N ALA A 251 12.52 17.29 -17.82
CA ALA A 251 11.18 17.65 -18.28
C ALA A 251 11.24 18.67 -19.43
N ILE A 252 12.11 19.67 -19.31
CA ILE A 252 12.33 20.68 -20.34
C ILE A 252 12.96 20.04 -21.60
N ALA A 253 13.99 19.22 -21.43
CA ALA A 253 14.66 18.52 -22.54
C ALA A 253 13.72 17.61 -23.34
N LEU A 254 12.74 17.00 -22.65
CA LEU A 254 11.69 16.18 -23.26
C LEU A 254 10.58 17.02 -23.91
N GLY A 255 10.65 18.35 -23.85
CA GLY A 255 9.66 19.24 -24.43
C GLY A 255 8.29 19.17 -23.73
N ALA A 256 8.28 18.96 -22.41
CA ALA A 256 7.06 19.00 -21.64
C ALA A 256 6.49 20.44 -21.60
N ASP A 257 5.16 20.56 -21.70
CA ASP A 257 4.48 21.84 -21.51
C ASP A 257 4.28 22.16 -20.03
N ALA A 258 4.21 21.13 -19.18
CA ALA A 258 4.06 21.25 -17.74
C ALA A 258 4.89 20.21 -16.99
N PHE A 259 5.37 20.60 -15.81
CA PHE A 259 6.02 19.72 -14.85
C PHE A 259 5.32 19.78 -13.49
N ILE A 260 4.90 18.61 -12.98
CA ILE A 260 4.27 18.44 -11.69
C ILE A 260 5.24 17.76 -10.73
N THR A 261 5.43 18.33 -9.55
CA THR A 261 6.24 17.73 -8.48
C THR A 261 5.67 18.06 -7.11
N GLY A 262 6.11 17.35 -6.06
CA GLY A 262 5.71 17.64 -4.68
C GLY A 262 6.45 18.84 -4.09
N GLU A 263 7.74 18.96 -4.36
CA GLU A 263 8.60 20.02 -3.80
C GLU A 263 9.47 20.66 -4.90
N MET A 264 9.82 21.92 -4.69
CA MET A 264 10.72 22.68 -5.56
C MET A 264 11.33 23.86 -4.81
N HIS A 265 12.63 24.08 -4.99
CA HIS A 265 13.34 25.21 -4.39
C HIS A 265 13.00 26.53 -5.06
N TYR A 266 12.96 27.61 -4.28
CA TYR A 266 12.59 28.97 -4.74
C TYR A 266 13.32 29.40 -6.03
N HIS A 267 14.63 29.17 -6.10
CA HIS A 267 15.44 29.62 -7.24
C HIS A 267 15.20 28.84 -8.54
N GLN A 268 14.56 27.67 -8.47
CA GLN A 268 14.25 26.87 -9.64
C GLN A 268 13.01 27.36 -10.42
N TYR A 269 12.30 28.35 -9.89
CA TYR A 269 11.18 28.98 -10.61
C TYR A 269 11.64 30.03 -11.63
N PHE A 270 12.87 30.56 -11.50
CA PHE A 270 13.37 31.61 -12.38
C PHE A 270 13.87 31.05 -13.71
N GLY A 271 13.70 31.85 -14.78
CA GLY A 271 14.22 31.52 -16.12
C GLY A 271 13.35 30.58 -16.92
N HIS A 272 12.20 30.17 -16.39
CA HIS A 272 11.27 29.25 -17.05
C HIS A 272 9.93 29.90 -17.41
N GLU A 273 9.89 31.24 -17.41
CA GLU A 273 8.72 32.01 -17.82
C GLU A 273 8.37 31.69 -19.27
N GLN A 274 7.14 31.25 -19.52
CA GLN A 274 6.65 30.82 -20.83
C GLN A 274 7.39 29.63 -21.48
N GLU A 275 8.35 28.99 -20.79
CA GLU A 275 9.02 27.77 -21.24
C GLU A 275 8.23 26.52 -20.82
N ILE A 276 7.95 26.38 -19.54
CA ILE A 276 7.24 25.24 -18.95
C ILE A 276 6.32 25.71 -17.80
N GLN A 277 5.13 25.12 -17.65
CA GLN A 277 4.27 25.36 -16.52
C GLN A 277 4.72 24.53 -15.33
N LEU A 278 5.27 25.17 -14.32
CA LEU A 278 5.58 24.52 -13.04
C LEU A 278 4.32 24.40 -12.19
N CYS A 279 4.09 23.24 -11.59
CA CYS A 279 2.96 22.99 -10.72
C CYS A 279 3.41 22.13 -9.53
N VAL A 280 3.70 22.78 -8.40
CA VAL A 280 4.18 22.14 -7.16
C VAL A 280 3.01 21.98 -6.22
N ILE A 281 2.68 20.71 -5.91
CA ILE A 281 1.40 20.34 -5.28
C ILE A 281 1.51 19.87 -3.83
N GLY A 282 2.73 19.77 -3.29
CA GLY A 282 3.00 19.23 -1.98
C GLY A 282 3.49 17.76 -2.04
N HIS A 283 4.41 17.44 -1.14
CA HIS A 283 5.03 16.13 -1.05
C HIS A 283 3.97 15.06 -0.79
N TYR A 284 3.22 15.20 0.30
CA TYR A 284 2.15 14.29 0.68
C TYR A 284 1.11 14.13 -0.45
N GLU A 285 0.67 15.23 -1.02
CA GLU A 285 -0.39 15.25 -2.03
C GLU A 285 0.03 14.53 -3.32
N SER A 286 1.31 14.57 -3.66
CA SER A 286 1.83 13.87 -4.85
C SER A 286 1.96 12.36 -4.65
N GLU A 287 2.14 11.89 -3.41
CA GLU A 287 2.45 10.48 -3.11
C GLU A 287 1.35 9.73 -2.33
N GLN A 288 0.32 10.41 -1.84
CA GLN A 288 -0.75 9.82 -1.02
C GLN A 288 -1.41 8.58 -1.64
N TYR A 289 -1.39 8.46 -2.96
CA TYR A 289 -1.98 7.35 -3.71
C TYR A 289 -1.09 6.10 -3.77
N THR A 290 0.10 6.12 -3.19
CA THR A 290 0.99 4.95 -3.10
C THR A 290 0.32 3.78 -2.37
N ALA A 291 -0.54 4.07 -1.39
CA ALA A 291 -1.33 3.06 -0.70
C ALA A 291 -2.26 2.27 -1.63
N GLU A 292 -2.73 2.87 -2.75
CA GLU A 292 -3.52 2.15 -3.76
C GLU A 292 -2.64 1.15 -4.52
N VAL A 293 -1.41 1.54 -4.88
CA VAL A 293 -0.42 0.66 -5.54
C VAL A 293 -0.12 -0.55 -4.65
N PHE A 294 0.13 -0.34 -3.37
CA PHE A 294 0.37 -1.44 -2.42
C PHE A 294 -0.81 -2.38 -2.32
N ARG A 295 -2.03 -1.83 -2.26
CA ARG A 295 -3.25 -2.62 -2.21
C ARG A 295 -3.37 -3.51 -3.44
N ASP A 296 -3.23 -2.94 -4.62
CA ASP A 296 -3.37 -3.66 -5.89
C ASP A 296 -2.38 -4.84 -5.96
N ILE A 297 -1.11 -4.63 -5.57
CA ILE A 297 -0.09 -5.66 -5.52
C ILE A 297 -0.45 -6.75 -4.51
N ILE A 298 -0.82 -6.38 -3.28
CA ILE A 298 -1.08 -7.34 -2.21
C ILE A 298 -2.35 -8.16 -2.50
N GLU A 299 -3.41 -7.54 -3.00
CA GLU A 299 -4.65 -8.24 -3.34
C GLU A 299 -4.46 -9.23 -4.49
N GLN A 300 -3.62 -8.87 -5.48
CA GLN A 300 -3.29 -9.74 -6.61
C GLN A 300 -2.40 -10.90 -6.21
N GLU A 301 -1.29 -10.65 -5.50
CA GLU A 301 -0.24 -11.63 -5.24
C GLU A 301 -0.46 -12.43 -3.94
N CYS A 302 -1.17 -11.85 -2.98
CA CYS A 302 -1.44 -12.41 -1.66
C CYS A 302 -2.95 -12.48 -1.36
N PRO A 303 -3.75 -13.20 -2.16
CA PRO A 303 -5.20 -13.18 -2.04
C PRO A 303 -5.67 -13.64 -0.67
N GLY A 304 -6.46 -12.80 -0.03
CA GLY A 304 -7.05 -13.03 1.29
C GLY A 304 -6.39 -12.28 2.43
N VAL A 305 -5.32 -11.54 2.19
CA VAL A 305 -4.84 -10.50 3.11
C VAL A 305 -5.86 -9.36 3.12
N LYS A 306 -6.28 -8.96 4.33
CA LYS A 306 -7.14 -7.79 4.51
C LYS A 306 -6.27 -6.55 4.41
N CYS A 307 -6.49 -5.70 3.40
CA CYS A 307 -5.80 -4.42 3.24
C CYS A 307 -6.72 -3.28 3.69
N LEU A 308 -6.20 -2.40 4.54
CA LEU A 308 -6.83 -1.14 4.95
C LEU A 308 -5.91 0.01 4.58
N THR A 309 -6.46 1.12 4.09
CA THR A 309 -5.71 2.38 4.00
C THR A 309 -5.84 3.11 5.34
N ALA A 310 -4.75 3.66 5.84
CA ALA A 310 -4.74 4.43 7.07
C ALA A 310 -5.67 5.65 6.95
N GLU A 311 -6.50 5.85 7.96
CA GLU A 311 -7.35 7.04 8.11
C GLU A 311 -6.58 8.18 8.80
N THR A 312 -5.51 7.83 9.52
CA THR A 312 -4.61 8.80 10.15
C THR A 312 -3.93 9.64 9.07
N ASN A 313 -4.29 10.93 9.03
CA ASN A 313 -3.58 11.89 8.18
C ASN A 313 -2.17 12.13 8.74
N THR A 314 -1.15 11.81 7.96
CA THR A 314 0.26 11.98 8.32
C THR A 314 0.88 13.25 7.71
N ASN A 315 0.15 14.00 6.87
CA ASN A 315 0.63 15.25 6.30
C ASN A 315 0.98 16.26 7.42
N PRO A 316 2.27 16.65 7.57
CA PRO A 316 2.66 17.62 8.60
C PRO A 316 2.39 19.05 8.17
N VAL A 317 2.10 19.29 6.88
CA VAL A 317 1.88 20.61 6.31
C VAL A 317 0.41 21.01 6.43
N ASN A 318 0.16 22.17 6.99
CA ASN A 318 -1.19 22.74 7.09
C ASN A 318 -1.25 24.05 6.31
N TYR A 319 -2.31 24.24 5.55
CA TYR A 319 -2.57 25.46 4.79
C TYR A 319 -3.62 26.30 5.53
N PHE A 320 -3.28 27.57 5.83
CA PHE A 320 -4.11 28.51 6.57
C PHE A 320 -4.64 29.63 5.68
#